data_f1261f42cbe06a57d1f243c5ea03c07b
#
_entry.id   f1261f42cbe06a57d1f243c5ea03c07b
#
_cell.length_a   1.000
_cell.length_b   1.000
_cell.length_c   1.000
_cell.angle_alpha   90.00
_cell.angle_beta   90.00
_cell.angle_gamma   90.00
#
_symmetry.space_group_name_H-M   'P 1'
#
loop_
_entity.id
_entity.type
_entity.pdbx_description
1 polymer ?
#
loop_
_entity_poly.entity_id
_entity_poly.type
_entity_poly.pdbx_seq_one_letter_code
_entity_poly.pdbx_strand_id
1 'polypeptide(L)'
;MKVKYFAWVRERIGKPEETVEPPAGVKTVEELIIWLAARGETYAHAFETPRVIRAAIDHAHVKPDAAIAGAREIAFFPPMTGG
;
A
#
# COMPACT_ATOMS: atom_id res chain seq x y z
N MET A 1 7.45 -4.12 -9.17
CA MET A 1 7.43 -3.91 -7.72
C MET A 1 6.44 -4.86 -7.07
N LYS A 2 6.83 -5.51 -6.00
CA LYS A 2 5.93 -6.38 -5.25
C LYS A 2 5.19 -5.56 -4.20
N VAL A 3 3.88 -5.75 -4.10
CA VAL A 3 3.07 -5.13 -3.06
C VAL A 3 2.48 -6.24 -2.21
N LYS A 4 2.67 -6.15 -0.89
CA LYS A 4 2.13 -7.11 0.06
C LYS A 4 1.04 -6.47 0.90
N TYR A 5 0.03 -7.24 1.21
CA TYR A 5 -1.11 -6.78 1.99
C TYR A 5 -1.25 -7.64 3.25
N PHE A 6 -1.51 -6.98 4.37
CA PHE A 6 -1.63 -7.68 5.66
C PHE A 6 -2.92 -7.35 6.37
N ALA A 7 -3.33 -8.26 7.25
CA ALA A 7 -4.49 -8.09 8.11
C ALA A 7 -5.75 -7.71 7.31
N TRP A 8 -6.53 -6.72 7.78
CA TRP A 8 -7.77 -6.40 7.10
C TRP A 8 -7.57 -5.77 5.72
N VAL A 9 -6.39 -5.21 5.45
CA VAL A 9 -6.07 -4.72 4.10
C VAL A 9 -6.09 -5.91 3.14
N ARG A 10 -5.43 -7.00 3.51
CA ARG A 10 -5.42 -8.22 2.71
C ARG A 10 -6.82 -8.80 2.53
N GLU A 11 -7.58 -8.82 3.61
CA GLU A 11 -8.94 -9.37 3.56
C GLU A 11 -9.84 -8.58 2.62
N ARG A 12 -9.74 -7.26 2.64
CA ARG A 12 -10.55 -6.40 1.78
C ARG A 12 -10.16 -6.50 0.32
N ILE A 13 -8.86 -6.57 0.03
CA ILE A 13 -8.37 -6.69 -1.35
C ILE A 13 -8.59 -8.10 -1.89
N GLY A 14 -8.45 -9.11 -1.04
CA GLY A 14 -8.70 -10.49 -1.41
C GLY A 14 -7.48 -11.25 -1.90
N LYS A 15 -6.29 -10.69 -1.72
CA LYS A 15 -5.04 -11.39 -2.06
C LYS A 15 -3.92 -10.95 -1.11
N PRO A 16 -2.94 -11.83 -0.86
CA PRO A 16 -1.85 -11.51 0.08
C PRO A 16 -0.76 -10.65 -0.54
N GLU A 17 -0.57 -10.73 -1.84
CA GLU A 17 0.46 -9.95 -2.53
C GLU A 17 0.21 -9.97 -4.03
N GLU A 18 0.84 -9.04 -4.73
CA GLU A 18 0.80 -8.99 -6.18
C GLU A 18 1.96 -8.14 -6.70
N THR A 19 2.27 -8.32 -7.97
CA THR A 19 3.27 -7.49 -8.63
C THR A 19 2.54 -6.40 -9.42
N VAL A 20 2.96 -5.16 -9.25
CA VAL A 20 2.36 -4.02 -9.94
C VAL A 20 3.43 -3.18 -10.62
N GLU A 21 3.03 -2.45 -11.64
CA GLU A 21 3.91 -1.53 -12.34
C GLU A 21 3.24 -0.16 -12.41
N PRO A 22 3.33 0.62 -11.32
CA PRO A 22 2.73 1.94 -11.33
C PRO A 22 3.39 2.85 -12.35
N PRO A 23 2.61 3.76 -12.95
CA PRO A 23 3.18 4.68 -13.93
C PRO A 23 4.19 5.63 -13.30
N ALA A 24 5.04 6.25 -14.13
CA ALA A 24 6.12 7.10 -13.66
C ALA A 24 5.66 8.29 -12.80
N GLY A 25 4.41 8.72 -12.96
CA GLY A 25 3.86 9.81 -12.15
C GLY A 25 3.56 9.43 -10.71
N VAL A 26 3.55 8.14 -10.40
CA VAL A 26 3.33 7.66 -9.04
C VAL A 26 4.68 7.58 -8.35
N LYS A 27 4.97 8.55 -7.49
CA LYS A 27 6.31 8.75 -6.92
C LYS A 27 6.43 8.48 -5.43
N THR A 28 5.31 8.54 -4.70
CA THR A 28 5.32 8.39 -3.25
C THR A 28 4.38 7.28 -2.81
N VAL A 29 4.52 6.86 -1.55
CA VAL A 29 3.63 5.87 -0.95
C VAL A 29 2.18 6.34 -1.04
N GLU A 30 1.92 7.61 -0.71
CA GLU A 30 0.58 8.17 -0.76
C GLU A 30 0.00 8.10 -2.17
N GLU A 31 0.79 8.48 -3.17
CA GLU A 31 0.35 8.41 -4.56
C GLU A 31 0.10 6.97 -5.00
N LEU A 32 0.90 6.02 -4.51
CA LEU A 32 0.70 4.61 -4.80
C LEU A 32 -0.63 4.12 -4.22
N ILE A 33 -0.96 4.53 -3.01
CA ILE A 33 -2.24 4.18 -2.39
C ILE A 33 -3.40 4.69 -3.24
N ILE A 34 -3.33 5.94 -3.70
CA ILE A 34 -4.36 6.53 -4.55
C ILE A 34 -4.49 5.74 -5.85
N TRP A 35 -3.37 5.39 -6.46
CA TRP A 35 -3.36 4.63 -7.70
C TRP A 35 -3.95 3.24 -7.51
N LEU A 36 -3.57 2.56 -6.42
CA LEU A 36 -4.13 1.25 -6.12
C LEU A 36 -5.64 1.32 -5.86
N ALA A 37 -6.09 2.33 -5.12
CA ALA A 37 -7.51 2.51 -4.81
C ALA A 37 -8.36 2.67 -6.08
N ALA A 38 -7.79 3.19 -7.14
CA ALA A 38 -8.49 3.39 -8.41
C ALA A 38 -8.59 2.12 -9.26
N ARG A 39 -8.00 1.02 -8.83
CA ARG A 39 -7.97 -0.22 -9.61
C ARG A 39 -9.25 -1.05 -9.51
N GLY A 40 -10.10 -0.76 -8.54
CA GLY A 40 -11.34 -1.48 -8.39
C GLY A 40 -11.97 -1.30 -7.02
N GLU A 41 -13.18 -1.81 -6.84
CA GLU A 41 -13.94 -1.64 -5.60
C GLU A 41 -13.25 -2.22 -4.37
N THR A 42 -12.62 -3.39 -4.51
CA THR A 42 -11.93 -4.01 -3.38
C THR A 42 -10.77 -3.15 -2.91
N TYR A 43 -10.05 -2.55 -3.85
CA TYR A 43 -8.95 -1.66 -3.53
C TYR A 43 -9.46 -0.36 -2.92
N ALA A 44 -10.52 0.22 -3.49
CA ALA A 44 -11.11 1.43 -2.95
C ALA A 44 -11.58 1.20 -1.52
N HIS A 45 -12.19 0.04 -1.24
CA HIS A 45 -12.63 -0.30 0.10
C HIS A 45 -11.46 -0.46 1.07
N ALA A 46 -10.39 -1.16 0.64
CA ALA A 46 -9.22 -1.37 1.48
C ALA A 46 -8.54 -0.05 1.86
N PHE A 47 -8.51 0.89 0.91
CA PHE A 47 -7.82 2.16 1.10
C PHE A 47 -8.77 3.36 1.27
N GLU A 48 -9.99 3.11 1.73
CA GLU A 48 -10.99 4.19 1.87
C GLU A 48 -10.58 5.26 2.87
N THR A 49 -9.71 4.93 3.82
CA THR A 49 -9.16 5.88 4.77
C THR A 49 -7.64 5.80 4.71
N PRO A 50 -7.02 6.42 3.69
CA PRO A 50 -5.57 6.27 3.47
C PRO A 50 -4.70 6.63 4.67
N ARG A 51 -5.12 7.62 5.46
CA ARG A 51 -4.32 8.09 6.60
C ARG A 51 -4.09 7.03 7.68
N VAL A 52 -4.92 5.98 7.73
CA VAL A 52 -4.73 4.92 8.73
C VAL A 52 -3.87 3.78 8.19
N ILE A 53 -3.58 3.78 6.89
CA ILE A 53 -2.75 2.74 6.30
C ILE A 53 -1.29 3.01 6.61
N ARG A 54 -0.59 1.98 7.05
CA ARG A 54 0.85 2.03 7.30
C ARG A 54 1.58 1.33 6.18
N ALA A 55 2.80 1.74 5.92
CA ALA A 55 3.60 1.16 4.86
C ALA A 55 5.03 0.89 5.30
N ALA A 56 5.62 -0.16 4.71
CA ALA A 56 7.03 -0.46 4.88
C ALA A 56 7.62 -0.71 3.50
N ILE A 57 8.72 -0.03 3.19
CA ILE A 57 9.46 -0.23 1.94
C ILE A 57 10.67 -1.08 2.28
N ASP A 58 10.79 -2.24 1.59
CA ASP A 58 11.91 -3.17 1.80
C ASP A 58 12.14 -3.43 3.30
N HIS A 59 11.03 -3.69 4.02
CA HIS A 59 10.98 -4.00 5.45
C HIS A 59 11.23 -2.83 6.40
N ALA A 60 11.35 -1.61 5.88
CA ALA A 60 11.54 -0.43 6.72
C ALA A 60 10.26 0.42 6.73
N HIS A 61 9.75 0.75 7.91
CA HIS A 61 8.58 1.61 8.04
C HIS A 61 8.88 2.99 7.46
N VAL A 62 7.93 3.52 6.70
CA VAL A 62 8.09 4.82 6.04
C VAL A 62 6.84 5.66 6.21
N LYS A 63 6.98 6.96 5.97
CA LYS A 63 5.86 7.90 6.00
C LYS A 63 5.19 7.96 4.63
N PRO A 64 3.95 8.51 4.55
CA PRO A 64 3.22 8.59 3.28
C PRO A 64 3.95 9.34 2.17
N ASP A 65 4.82 10.29 2.50
CA ASP A 65 5.56 11.07 1.52
C ASP A 65 6.86 10.41 1.06
N ALA A 66 7.16 9.21 1.54
CA ALA A 66 8.37 8.51 1.15
C ALA A 66 8.35 8.17 -0.34
N ALA A 67 9.49 8.33 -0.99
CA ALA A 67 9.63 7.99 -2.40
C ALA A 67 9.64 6.47 -2.59
N ILE A 68 8.98 5.99 -3.64
CA ILE A 68 8.92 4.57 -3.94
C ILE A 68 9.93 4.14 -5.02
N ALA A 69 10.69 5.09 -5.57
CA ALA A 69 11.67 4.77 -6.60
C ALA A 69 12.70 3.78 -6.06
N GLY A 70 12.94 2.71 -6.83
CA GLY A 70 13.90 1.69 -6.44
C GLY A 70 13.39 0.69 -5.41
N ALA A 71 12.18 0.83 -4.91
CA ALA A 71 11.63 -0.11 -3.95
C ALA A 71 11.39 -1.47 -4.61
N ARG A 72 11.82 -2.53 -3.96
CA ARG A 72 11.58 -3.90 -4.44
C ARG A 72 10.23 -4.39 -3.97
N GLU A 73 9.86 -3.99 -2.75
CA GLU A 73 8.66 -4.45 -2.10
C GLU A 73 8.08 -3.36 -1.24
N ILE A 74 6.76 -3.22 -1.26
CA ILE A 74 6.05 -2.33 -0.34
C ILE A 74 4.97 -3.14 0.34
N ALA A 75 4.94 -3.09 1.67
CA ALA A 75 3.91 -3.76 2.46
C ALA A 75 2.93 -2.72 2.98
N PHE A 76 1.64 -3.02 2.88
CA PHE A 76 0.57 -2.19 3.46
C PHE A 76 -0.12 -2.96 4.57
N PHE A 77 -0.34 -2.30 5.70
CA PHE A 77 -0.94 -2.90 6.86
C PHE A 77 -1.69 -1.85 7.67
N PRO A 78 -2.66 -2.28 8.50
CA PRO A 78 -3.38 -1.34 9.36
C PRO A 78 -2.50 -0.91 10.52
N PRO A 79 -2.88 0.17 11.23
CA PRO A 79 -2.12 0.59 12.40
C PRO A 79 -2.16 -0.48 13.48
N MET A 80 -1.06 -0.59 14.21
CA MET A 80 -0.99 -1.48 15.37
C MET A 80 -1.89 -0.92 16.45
N THR A 81 -2.81 -1.74 16.94
CA THR A 81 -3.74 -1.32 17.98
C THR A 81 -3.42 -2.00 19.30
N GLY A 82 -3.66 -1.32 20.40
CA GLY A 82 -3.51 -1.85 21.73
C GLY A 82 -2.08 -2.18 22.08
N GLY A 83 -1.32 -1.75 21.25
CA GLY A 83 0.12 -2.00 21.37
C GLY A 83 0.73 -2.01 22.27
#